data_dd757d57c37dc303e48e2d1837a579aa
#
_entry.id   dd757d57c37dc303e48e2d1837a579aa
#
_cell.length_a   1.000
_cell.length_b   1.000
_cell.length_c   1.000
_cell.angle_alpha   90.00
_cell.angle_beta   90.00
_cell.angle_gamma   90.00
#
_symmetry.space_group_name_H-M   'P 1'
#
loop_
_entity.id
_entity.type
_entity.pdbx_description
1 polymer ?
#
loop_
_entity_poly.entity_id
_entity_poly.type
_entity_poly.pdbx_seq_one_letter_code
_entity_poly.pdbx_strand_id
1 'polypeptide(L)'
;PNPEIRKNAAEAMKKCVDISEELESPILGGVNYAAWGYLTKKPRTEEEWNWAVANMKEVCKYAKEKGNVIICVECVNRFETHFLNIAEDAVKFCKDVGYDNIKVHLDCFHMIREEKNFTEAVKTCGKEYLGYIHVNENDRGIPGTGLVPFKEFFLAVKNVGYEGPLVIESFDPSFEELSGNCAIWRKFADTGEELAVKGLKNLKEIAETI
;
A
#
# COMPACT_ATOMS: atom_id res chain seq x y z
N PRO A 1 -2.16 -5.96 -21.54
CA PRO A 1 -1.86 -6.76 -22.76
C PRO A 1 -0.97 -6.03 -23.76
N ASN A 2 -1.13 -4.70 -23.94
CA ASN A 2 -0.34 -3.93 -24.89
C ASN A 2 1.11 -3.75 -24.42
N PRO A 3 2.13 -4.25 -25.18
CA PRO A 3 3.54 -4.14 -24.79
C PRO A 3 4.05 -2.70 -24.68
N GLU A 4 3.57 -1.80 -25.54
CA GLU A 4 3.96 -0.39 -25.51
C GLU A 4 3.46 0.32 -24.24
N ILE A 5 2.21 0.05 -23.84
CA ILE A 5 1.66 0.58 -22.59
C ILE A 5 2.47 0.07 -21.39
N ARG A 6 2.85 -1.20 -21.36
CA ARG A 6 3.68 -1.75 -20.28
C ARG A 6 5.06 -1.11 -20.23
N LYS A 7 5.69 -0.88 -21.38
CA LYS A 7 6.96 -0.17 -21.48
C LYS A 7 6.84 1.25 -20.94
N ASN A 8 5.80 1.99 -21.36
CA ASN A 8 5.56 3.35 -20.91
C ASN A 8 5.29 3.40 -19.38
N ALA A 9 4.60 2.39 -18.82
CA ALA A 9 4.40 2.27 -17.39
C ALA A 9 5.72 2.06 -16.63
N ALA A 10 6.62 1.19 -17.13
CA ALA A 10 7.94 1.00 -16.52
C ALA A 10 8.76 2.31 -16.56
N GLU A 11 8.75 3.03 -17.68
CA GLU A 11 9.45 4.33 -17.78
C GLU A 11 8.83 5.40 -16.86
N ALA A 12 7.52 5.41 -16.69
CA ALA A 12 6.85 6.30 -15.73
C ALA A 12 7.27 5.97 -14.29
N MET A 13 7.33 4.68 -13.93
CA MET A 13 7.79 4.25 -12.61
C MET A 13 9.26 4.62 -12.33
N LYS A 14 10.14 4.54 -13.34
CA LYS A 14 11.53 5.01 -13.20
C LYS A 14 11.60 6.51 -12.90
N LYS A 15 10.75 7.32 -13.52
CA LYS A 15 10.64 8.75 -13.18
C LYS A 15 10.16 8.97 -11.75
N CYS A 16 9.22 8.15 -11.26
CA CYS A 16 8.81 8.20 -9.86
C CYS A 16 9.98 7.85 -8.91
N VAL A 17 10.83 6.90 -9.29
CA VAL A 17 12.07 6.59 -8.55
C VAL A 17 13.01 7.80 -8.52
N ASP A 18 13.24 8.46 -9.67
CA ASP A 18 14.08 9.67 -9.73
C ASP A 18 13.53 10.78 -8.81
N ILE A 19 12.22 11.00 -8.82
CA ILE A 19 11.56 11.98 -7.94
C ILE A 19 11.69 11.56 -6.45
N SER A 20 11.55 10.28 -6.14
CA SER A 20 11.73 9.77 -4.77
C SER A 20 13.14 10.04 -4.27
N GLU A 21 14.15 9.85 -5.11
CA GLU A 21 15.54 10.16 -4.77
C GLU A 21 15.75 11.67 -4.56
N GLU A 22 15.25 12.51 -5.46
CA GLU A 22 15.31 13.98 -5.32
C GLU A 22 14.64 14.50 -4.03
N LEU A 23 13.56 13.84 -3.60
CA LEU A 23 12.84 14.15 -2.38
C LEU A 23 13.44 13.49 -1.13
N GLU A 24 14.55 12.76 -1.28
CA GLU A 24 15.15 11.95 -0.21
C GLU A 24 14.16 10.96 0.42
N SER A 25 13.15 10.52 -0.35
CA SER A 25 12.17 9.52 0.09
C SER A 25 12.73 8.11 -0.12
N PRO A 26 12.94 7.32 0.93
CA PRO A 26 13.49 5.96 0.77
C PRO A 26 12.47 4.96 0.24
N ILE A 27 11.18 5.33 0.16
CA ILE A 27 10.08 4.43 -0.18
C ILE A 27 9.23 5.04 -1.29
N LEU A 28 8.91 4.22 -2.29
CA LEU A 28 7.89 4.48 -3.31
C LEU A 28 6.79 3.42 -3.17
N GLY A 29 5.68 3.78 -2.52
CA GLY A 29 4.53 2.91 -2.26
C GLY A 29 3.35 3.15 -3.20
N GLY A 30 2.43 2.20 -3.24
CA GLY A 30 1.15 2.31 -3.96
C GLY A 30 0.85 1.16 -4.92
N VAL A 31 -0.19 1.34 -5.74
CA VAL A 31 -0.59 0.39 -6.80
C VAL A 31 0.31 0.61 -8.02
N ASN A 32 1.54 0.14 -7.93
CA ASN A 32 2.60 0.36 -8.92
C ASN A 32 2.84 -0.82 -9.88
N TYR A 33 2.09 -1.91 -9.74
CA TYR A 33 2.20 -3.18 -10.46
C TYR A 33 1.11 -3.36 -11.55
N ALA A 34 0.01 -2.60 -11.46
CA ALA A 34 -1.12 -2.67 -12.39
C ALA A 34 -1.78 -1.29 -12.52
N ALA A 35 -2.66 -1.11 -13.52
CA ALA A 35 -3.45 0.10 -13.64
C ALA A 35 -4.55 0.12 -12.56
N TRP A 36 -4.46 1.06 -11.63
CA TRP A 36 -5.44 1.27 -10.57
C TRP A 36 -6.83 1.59 -11.15
N GLY A 37 -7.86 0.95 -10.59
CA GLY A 37 -9.25 1.13 -11.05
C GLY A 37 -9.60 0.39 -12.35
N TYR A 38 -8.63 -0.21 -13.04
CA TYR A 38 -8.91 -1.03 -14.22
C TYR A 38 -9.24 -2.46 -13.82
N LEU A 39 -10.49 -2.88 -14.07
CA LEU A 39 -10.98 -4.22 -13.74
C LEU A 39 -11.33 -4.99 -15.02
N THR A 40 -10.68 -6.13 -15.24
CA THR A 40 -10.95 -7.01 -16.38
C THR A 40 -12.28 -7.77 -16.24
N LYS A 41 -12.93 -7.72 -15.07
CA LYS A 41 -14.10 -8.52 -14.69
C LYS A 41 -13.86 -10.04 -14.74
N LYS A 42 -12.62 -10.44 -14.67
CA LYS A 42 -12.16 -11.83 -14.62
C LYS A 42 -11.05 -11.95 -13.57
N PRO A 43 -10.83 -13.13 -13.01
CA PRO A 43 -9.64 -13.38 -12.19
C PRO A 43 -8.36 -13.04 -12.96
N ARG A 44 -7.34 -12.59 -12.22
CA ARG A 44 -5.99 -12.39 -12.74
C ARG A 44 -5.50 -13.64 -13.48
N THR A 45 -4.91 -13.43 -14.64
CA THR A 45 -4.27 -14.50 -15.43
C THR A 45 -2.80 -14.64 -15.06
N GLU A 46 -2.23 -15.81 -15.37
CA GLU A 46 -0.80 -16.06 -15.23
C GLU A 46 0.03 -15.18 -16.17
N GLU A 47 -0.50 -14.86 -17.33
CA GLU A 47 0.14 -13.97 -18.28
C GLU A 47 0.24 -12.53 -17.75
N GLU A 48 -0.84 -12.01 -17.15
CA GLU A 48 -0.84 -10.70 -16.47
C GLU A 48 0.19 -10.67 -15.34
N TRP A 49 0.28 -11.73 -14.55
CA TRP A 49 1.27 -11.89 -13.51
C TRP A 49 2.69 -11.79 -14.05
N ASN A 50 3.00 -12.55 -15.07
CA ASN A 50 4.32 -12.59 -15.68
C ASN A 50 4.73 -11.24 -16.27
N TRP A 51 3.80 -10.50 -16.88
CA TRP A 51 4.05 -9.14 -17.36
C TRP A 51 4.36 -8.16 -16.22
N ALA A 52 3.61 -8.20 -15.15
CA ALA A 52 3.82 -7.34 -14.00
C ALA A 52 5.16 -7.65 -13.31
N VAL A 53 5.48 -8.93 -13.11
CA VAL A 53 6.77 -9.38 -12.57
C VAL A 53 7.93 -8.90 -13.44
N ALA A 54 7.84 -9.02 -14.75
CA ALA A 54 8.88 -8.57 -15.67
C ALA A 54 9.11 -7.05 -15.59
N ASN A 55 8.03 -6.25 -15.57
CA ASN A 55 8.11 -4.81 -15.42
C ASN A 55 8.73 -4.40 -14.06
N MET A 56 8.29 -5.05 -12.99
CA MET A 56 8.79 -4.72 -11.65
C MET A 56 10.26 -5.11 -11.47
N LYS A 57 10.75 -6.16 -12.12
CA LYS A 57 12.19 -6.48 -12.16
C LYS A 57 13.00 -5.32 -12.75
N GLU A 58 12.52 -4.73 -13.83
CA GLU A 58 13.18 -3.59 -14.49
C GLU A 58 13.19 -2.36 -13.58
N VAL A 59 12.05 -2.04 -12.94
CA VAL A 59 11.91 -0.91 -12.02
C VAL A 59 12.79 -1.09 -10.78
N CYS A 60 12.76 -2.28 -10.16
CA CYS A 60 13.56 -2.58 -8.97
C CYS A 60 15.07 -2.51 -9.25
N LYS A 61 15.51 -3.02 -10.41
CA LYS A 61 16.89 -2.89 -10.86
C LYS A 61 17.29 -1.41 -10.96
N TYR A 62 16.48 -0.61 -11.64
CA TYR A 62 16.73 0.83 -11.79
C TYR A 62 16.80 1.54 -10.44
N ALA A 63 15.85 1.27 -9.54
CA ALA A 63 15.81 1.86 -8.20
C ALA A 63 17.07 1.53 -7.38
N LYS A 64 17.62 0.32 -7.50
CA LYS A 64 18.89 -0.05 -6.85
C LYS A 64 20.10 0.71 -7.42
N GLU A 65 20.13 0.93 -8.73
CA GLU A 65 21.21 1.64 -9.39
C GLU A 65 21.22 3.15 -9.08
N LYS A 66 20.06 3.72 -8.72
CA LYS A 66 19.90 5.15 -8.43
C LYS A 66 20.20 5.50 -6.96
N GLY A 67 19.46 5.04 -6.01
CA GLY A 67 19.60 5.43 -4.61
C GLY A 67 19.08 4.36 -3.65
N ASN A 68 18.84 3.15 -4.18
CA ASN A 68 18.26 2.03 -3.41
C ASN A 68 16.86 2.34 -2.85
N VAL A 69 16.03 3.05 -3.61
CA VAL A 69 14.62 3.29 -3.26
C VAL A 69 13.90 1.94 -3.14
N ILE A 70 13.17 1.77 -2.05
CA ILE A 70 12.36 0.57 -1.79
C ILE A 70 11.01 0.74 -2.49
N ILE A 71 10.67 -0.20 -3.36
CA ILE A 71 9.38 -0.24 -4.03
C ILE A 71 8.41 -1.04 -3.17
N CYS A 72 7.34 -0.42 -2.69
CA CYS A 72 6.33 -1.09 -1.89
C CYS A 72 5.04 -1.28 -2.70
N VAL A 73 4.66 -2.55 -2.93
CA VAL A 73 3.44 -2.91 -3.67
C VAL A 73 2.27 -2.97 -2.71
N GLU A 74 1.27 -2.14 -2.95
CA GLU A 74 0.11 -2.02 -2.09
C GLU A 74 -0.95 -3.07 -2.43
N CYS A 75 -1.40 -3.81 -1.41
CA CYS A 75 -2.59 -4.64 -1.52
C CYS A 75 -3.82 -3.76 -1.38
N VAL A 76 -4.60 -3.62 -2.47
CA VAL A 76 -5.83 -2.84 -2.44
C VAL A 76 -7.06 -3.73 -2.62
N ASN A 77 -8.22 -3.25 -2.17
CA ASN A 77 -9.45 -4.03 -2.19
C ASN A 77 -9.91 -4.41 -3.62
N ARG A 78 -10.74 -5.43 -3.71
CA ARG A 78 -11.25 -6.02 -4.96
C ARG A 78 -12.06 -5.08 -5.86
N PHE A 79 -12.46 -3.93 -5.35
CA PHE A 79 -13.18 -2.92 -6.14
C PHE A 79 -12.23 -1.97 -6.87
N GLU A 80 -10.95 -1.96 -6.47
CA GLU A 80 -9.91 -1.12 -7.04
C GLU A 80 -8.92 -1.88 -7.92
N THR A 81 -8.67 -3.16 -7.62
CA THR A 81 -7.88 -4.04 -8.47
C THR A 81 -8.35 -5.49 -8.40
N HIS A 82 -8.12 -6.24 -9.48
CA HIS A 82 -8.25 -7.70 -9.52
C HIS A 82 -6.89 -8.42 -9.37
N PHE A 83 -5.81 -7.68 -9.05
CA PHE A 83 -4.45 -8.21 -9.18
C PHE A 83 -3.81 -8.62 -7.86
N LEU A 84 -3.59 -7.70 -6.91
CA LEU A 84 -3.07 -7.97 -5.56
C LEU A 84 -4.06 -7.45 -4.51
N ASN A 85 -4.72 -8.37 -3.81
CA ASN A 85 -5.70 -8.00 -2.80
C ASN A 85 -5.29 -8.39 -1.37
N ILE A 86 -4.43 -9.41 -1.20
CA ILE A 86 -4.02 -9.94 0.10
C ILE A 86 -2.51 -10.03 0.24
N ALA A 87 -2.03 -10.03 1.48
CA ALA A 87 -0.62 -10.12 1.83
C ALA A 87 0.08 -11.35 1.22
N GLU A 88 -0.59 -12.50 1.18
CA GLU A 88 -0.03 -13.74 0.62
C GLU A 88 0.34 -13.58 -0.86
N ASP A 89 -0.56 -13.00 -1.67
CA ASP A 89 -0.31 -12.72 -3.09
C ASP A 89 0.82 -11.70 -3.28
N ALA A 90 0.87 -10.66 -2.45
CA ALA A 90 1.91 -9.63 -2.54
C ALA A 90 3.29 -10.17 -2.16
N VAL A 91 3.38 -11.01 -1.13
CA VAL A 91 4.64 -11.70 -0.76
C VAL A 91 5.09 -12.62 -1.88
N LYS A 92 4.16 -13.38 -2.47
CA LYS A 92 4.46 -14.22 -3.64
C LYS A 92 4.98 -13.36 -4.80
N PHE A 93 4.35 -12.22 -5.05
CA PHE A 93 4.77 -11.29 -6.10
C PHE A 93 6.19 -10.77 -5.86
N CYS A 94 6.51 -10.33 -4.63
CA CYS A 94 7.84 -9.89 -4.26
C CYS A 94 8.90 -11.00 -4.49
N LYS A 95 8.57 -12.24 -4.11
CA LYS A 95 9.44 -13.41 -4.35
C LYS A 95 9.68 -13.67 -5.83
N ASP A 96 8.65 -13.59 -6.66
CA ASP A 96 8.75 -13.83 -8.11
C ASP A 96 9.50 -12.70 -8.83
N VAL A 97 9.42 -11.45 -8.32
CA VAL A 97 10.27 -10.32 -8.76
C VAL A 97 11.72 -10.55 -8.36
N GLY A 98 11.99 -11.05 -7.15
CA GLY A 98 13.31 -11.55 -6.73
C GLY A 98 14.36 -10.49 -6.46
N TYR A 99 13.96 -9.25 -6.15
CA TYR A 99 14.84 -8.17 -5.70
C TYR A 99 14.63 -7.91 -4.21
N ASP A 100 15.64 -7.49 -3.49
CA ASP A 100 15.58 -7.19 -2.04
C ASP A 100 14.96 -5.82 -1.73
N ASN A 101 14.88 -4.94 -2.74
CA ASN A 101 14.27 -3.62 -2.66
C ASN A 101 12.79 -3.57 -3.12
N ILE A 102 12.11 -4.73 -3.23
CA ILE A 102 10.66 -4.78 -3.36
C ILE A 102 10.04 -5.35 -2.09
N LYS A 103 9.03 -4.67 -1.56
CA LYS A 103 8.36 -4.99 -0.30
C LYS A 103 6.84 -4.87 -0.45
N VAL A 104 6.12 -5.32 0.56
CA VAL A 104 4.67 -5.22 0.65
C VAL A 104 4.28 -3.94 1.38
N HIS A 105 3.28 -3.26 0.87
CA HIS A 105 2.58 -2.18 1.52
C HIS A 105 1.21 -2.70 2.00
N LEU A 106 0.99 -2.68 3.31
CA LEU A 106 -0.29 -3.02 3.93
C LEU A 106 -1.06 -1.75 4.27
N ASP A 107 -2.33 -1.71 3.92
CA ASP A 107 -3.25 -0.63 4.25
C ASP A 107 -4.46 -1.19 4.99
N CYS A 108 -4.73 -0.69 6.21
CA CYS A 108 -5.80 -1.19 7.06
C CYS A 108 -7.20 -1.00 6.45
N PHE A 109 -7.41 0.05 5.63
CA PHE A 109 -8.68 0.26 4.91
C PHE A 109 -8.94 -0.86 3.89
N HIS A 110 -7.89 -1.34 3.21
CA HIS A 110 -8.02 -2.44 2.27
C HIS A 110 -8.07 -3.80 2.99
N MET A 111 -7.24 -3.98 4.01
CA MET A 111 -7.17 -5.22 4.80
C MET A 111 -8.51 -5.58 5.44
N ILE A 112 -9.28 -4.59 5.97
CA ILE A 112 -10.59 -4.85 6.60
C ILE A 112 -11.60 -5.49 5.65
N ARG A 113 -11.37 -5.35 4.35
CA ARG A 113 -12.21 -5.94 3.30
C ARG A 113 -11.69 -7.29 2.81
N GLU A 114 -10.39 -7.45 2.73
CA GLU A 114 -9.77 -8.57 2.01
C GLU A 114 -9.19 -9.62 2.93
N GLU A 115 -8.59 -9.22 4.06
CA GLU A 115 -7.94 -10.13 4.98
C GLU A 115 -8.93 -10.75 5.97
N LYS A 116 -8.75 -12.03 6.26
CA LYS A 116 -9.53 -12.72 7.28
C LYS A 116 -9.01 -12.45 8.70
N ASN A 117 -7.73 -12.13 8.81
CA ASN A 117 -7.06 -11.89 10.07
C ASN A 117 -5.84 -10.97 9.84
N PHE A 118 -5.82 -9.84 10.52
CA PHE A 118 -4.74 -8.84 10.40
C PHE A 118 -3.40 -9.37 10.91
N THR A 119 -3.42 -10.13 12.02
CA THR A 119 -2.21 -10.71 12.59
C THR A 119 -1.54 -11.70 11.62
N GLU A 120 -2.32 -12.54 10.97
CA GLU A 120 -1.79 -13.51 10.00
C GLU A 120 -1.27 -12.81 8.73
N ALA A 121 -1.93 -11.75 8.24
CA ALA A 121 -1.45 -10.97 7.12
C ALA A 121 -0.07 -10.33 7.42
N VAL A 122 0.09 -9.73 8.61
CA VAL A 122 1.37 -9.15 9.06
C VAL A 122 2.44 -10.24 9.20
N LYS A 123 2.12 -11.39 9.80
CA LYS A 123 3.04 -12.53 9.91
C LYS A 123 3.48 -13.07 8.55
N THR A 124 2.56 -13.12 7.58
CA THR A 124 2.85 -13.56 6.21
C THR A 124 3.90 -12.67 5.55
N CYS A 125 3.83 -11.36 5.75
CA CYS A 125 4.85 -10.43 5.30
C CYS A 125 6.15 -10.60 6.11
N GLY A 126 6.04 -10.77 7.44
CA GLY A 126 7.19 -10.78 8.34
C GLY A 126 8.05 -9.52 8.21
N LYS A 127 9.19 -9.48 8.90
CA LYS A 127 10.15 -8.36 8.78
C LYS A 127 10.77 -8.28 7.37
N GLU A 128 10.85 -9.40 6.68
CA GLU A 128 11.53 -9.49 5.39
C GLU A 128 10.78 -8.74 4.27
N TYR A 129 9.44 -8.91 4.23
CA TYR A 129 8.64 -8.35 3.14
C TYR A 129 7.81 -7.12 3.52
N LEU A 130 7.56 -6.86 4.80
CA LEU A 130 6.80 -5.68 5.22
C LEU A 130 7.64 -4.41 5.06
N GLY A 131 7.26 -3.54 4.12
CA GLY A 131 8.03 -2.34 3.78
C GLY A 131 7.33 -1.03 4.12
N TYR A 132 5.99 -0.99 4.08
CA TYR A 132 5.23 0.21 4.33
C TYR A 132 3.84 -0.11 4.90
N ILE A 133 3.31 0.79 5.72
CA ILE A 133 2.00 0.59 6.34
C ILE A 133 1.19 1.88 6.33
N HIS A 134 -0.05 1.79 5.81
CA HIS A 134 -1.09 2.80 6.05
C HIS A 134 -2.01 2.36 7.21
N VAL A 135 -2.13 3.24 8.21
CA VAL A 135 -2.95 3.04 9.41
C VAL A 135 -4.27 3.80 9.31
N ASN A 136 -5.04 3.46 8.31
CA ASN A 136 -6.30 4.10 7.99
C ASN A 136 -7.48 3.41 8.68
N GLU A 137 -8.55 4.14 8.91
CA GLU A 137 -9.80 3.52 9.38
C GLU A 137 -10.55 2.84 8.21
N ASN A 138 -11.48 1.95 8.54
CA ASN A 138 -12.28 1.18 7.57
C ASN A 138 -13.13 2.03 6.61
N ASP A 139 -13.32 3.29 6.92
CA ASP A 139 -14.07 4.25 6.11
C ASP A 139 -13.23 5.47 5.69
N ARG A 140 -11.91 5.43 5.90
CA ARG A 140 -10.98 6.56 5.70
C ARG A 140 -11.21 7.73 6.65
N GLY A 141 -11.99 7.52 7.73
CA GLY A 141 -12.22 8.49 8.79
C GLY A 141 -11.08 8.58 9.80
N ILE A 142 -11.36 9.16 10.96
CA ILE A 142 -10.38 9.32 12.04
C ILE A 142 -9.94 7.94 12.55
N PRO A 143 -8.66 7.53 12.43
CA PRO A 143 -8.20 6.25 12.94
C PRO A 143 -8.52 6.02 14.43
N GLY A 144 -8.95 4.81 14.75
CA GLY A 144 -9.37 4.41 16.09
C GLY A 144 -10.83 4.70 16.44
N THR A 145 -11.64 5.17 15.48
CA THR A 145 -13.07 5.43 15.69
C THR A 145 -13.99 4.43 15.00
N GLY A 146 -13.45 3.49 14.25
CA GLY A 146 -14.24 2.54 13.44
C GLY A 146 -13.98 1.08 13.79
N LEU A 147 -13.77 0.25 12.78
CA LEU A 147 -13.75 -1.21 12.89
C LEU A 147 -12.34 -1.83 12.84
N VAL A 148 -11.32 -1.05 12.51
CA VAL A 148 -9.97 -1.57 12.40
C VAL A 148 -9.42 -2.01 13.76
N PRO A 149 -8.96 -3.27 13.90
CA PRO A 149 -8.46 -3.81 15.17
C PRO A 149 -7.02 -3.33 15.44
N PHE A 150 -6.81 -2.02 15.60
CA PHE A 150 -5.46 -1.42 15.69
C PHE A 150 -4.61 -2.00 16.81
N LYS A 151 -5.19 -2.32 17.97
CA LYS A 151 -4.41 -2.93 19.05
C LYS A 151 -3.81 -4.28 18.66
N GLU A 152 -4.61 -5.16 18.07
CA GLU A 152 -4.17 -6.46 17.57
C GLU A 152 -3.16 -6.30 16.42
N PHE A 153 -3.45 -5.39 15.51
CA PHE A 153 -2.60 -5.08 14.38
C PHE A 153 -1.21 -4.57 14.82
N PHE A 154 -1.15 -3.58 15.70
CA PHE A 154 0.09 -3.03 16.21
C PHE A 154 0.91 -4.07 16.99
N LEU A 155 0.25 -4.92 17.76
CA LEU A 155 0.92 -6.03 18.45
C LEU A 155 1.57 -6.99 17.42
N ALA A 156 0.87 -7.30 16.34
CA ALA A 156 1.42 -8.12 15.26
C ALA A 156 2.62 -7.44 14.56
N VAL A 157 2.51 -6.15 14.25
CA VAL A 157 3.58 -5.34 13.65
C VAL A 157 4.82 -5.30 14.53
N LYS A 158 4.63 -5.08 15.84
CA LYS A 158 5.71 -5.12 16.84
C LYS A 158 6.38 -6.51 16.90
N ASN A 159 5.57 -7.57 16.94
CA ASN A 159 6.06 -8.95 17.06
C ASN A 159 6.87 -9.42 15.85
N VAL A 160 6.61 -8.93 14.65
CA VAL A 160 7.44 -9.24 13.46
C VAL A 160 8.70 -8.36 13.38
N GLY A 161 8.85 -7.37 14.28
CA GLY A 161 10.01 -6.48 14.33
C GLY A 161 10.04 -5.45 13.19
N TYR A 162 8.88 -4.97 12.76
CA TYR A 162 8.80 -3.87 11.81
C TYR A 162 9.15 -2.55 12.49
N GLU A 163 10.04 -1.77 11.87
CA GLU A 163 10.55 -0.49 12.39
C GLU A 163 10.32 0.68 11.40
N GLY A 164 9.57 0.42 10.33
CA GLY A 164 9.25 1.42 9.31
C GLY A 164 8.14 2.39 9.72
N PRO A 165 7.76 3.31 8.83
CA PRO A 165 6.72 4.30 9.10
C PRO A 165 5.32 3.68 9.17
N LEU A 166 4.48 4.26 10.04
CA LEU A 166 3.03 4.07 10.09
C LEU A 166 2.39 5.39 9.68
N VAL A 167 1.71 5.42 8.55
CA VAL A 167 1.22 6.66 7.93
C VAL A 167 -0.31 6.65 7.84
N ILE A 168 -0.93 7.76 8.23
CA ILE A 168 -2.37 7.96 8.03
C ILE A 168 -2.58 8.45 6.60
N GLU A 169 -3.36 7.72 5.81
CA GLU A 169 -3.86 8.16 4.53
C GLU A 169 -5.36 8.48 4.65
N SER A 170 -5.75 9.65 4.26
CA SER A 170 -7.15 10.06 4.19
C SER A 170 -7.31 11.20 3.19
N PHE A 171 -8.55 11.46 2.78
CA PHE A 171 -8.85 12.38 1.71
C PHE A 171 -9.89 13.41 2.18
N ASP A 172 -9.54 14.69 2.09
CA ASP A 172 -10.47 15.78 2.42
C ASP A 172 -11.44 15.98 1.25
N PRO A 173 -12.78 15.95 1.48
CA PRO A 173 -13.78 16.16 0.43
C PRO A 173 -13.69 17.52 -0.28
N SER A 174 -12.98 18.50 0.26
CA SER A 174 -12.75 19.80 -0.41
C SER A 174 -11.88 19.68 -1.66
N PHE A 175 -11.10 18.61 -1.80
CA PHE A 175 -10.35 18.26 -3.01
C PHE A 175 -11.19 17.32 -3.88
N GLU A 176 -12.22 17.87 -4.55
CA GLU A 176 -13.29 17.11 -5.23
C GLU A 176 -12.78 16.02 -6.18
N GLU A 177 -11.76 16.32 -7.01
CA GLU A 177 -11.23 15.35 -7.98
C GLU A 177 -10.60 14.15 -7.28
N LEU A 178 -9.75 14.36 -6.27
CA LEU A 178 -9.08 13.30 -5.53
C LEU A 178 -10.09 12.50 -4.70
N SER A 179 -10.95 13.19 -3.97
CA SER A 179 -11.97 12.57 -3.12
C SER A 179 -12.97 11.77 -3.94
N GLY A 180 -13.36 12.25 -5.12
CA GLY A 180 -14.21 11.54 -6.05
C GLY A 180 -13.59 10.24 -6.55
N ASN A 181 -12.30 10.26 -6.92
CA ASN A 181 -11.56 9.07 -7.32
C ASN A 181 -11.42 8.04 -6.19
N CYS A 182 -11.34 8.51 -4.93
CA CYS A 182 -11.24 7.66 -3.74
C CYS A 182 -12.60 7.32 -3.11
N ALA A 183 -13.72 7.66 -3.76
CA ALA A 183 -15.09 7.40 -3.30
C ALA A 183 -15.41 8.00 -1.92
N ILE A 184 -14.88 9.18 -1.61
CA ILE A 184 -15.14 9.91 -0.37
C ILE A 184 -16.36 10.81 -0.55
N TRP A 185 -17.53 10.32 -0.18
CA TRP A 185 -18.81 10.97 -0.44
C TRP A 185 -19.35 11.78 0.74
N ARG A 186 -18.67 11.79 1.87
CA ARG A 186 -19.05 12.52 3.09
C ARG A 186 -17.83 12.99 3.86
N LYS A 187 -18.01 14.01 4.69
CA LYS A 187 -16.99 14.44 5.66
C LYS A 187 -16.88 13.43 6.82
N PHE A 188 -15.66 13.16 7.23
CA PHE A 188 -15.33 12.32 8.40
C PHE A 188 -14.78 13.13 9.56
N ALA A 189 -14.40 14.39 9.32
CA ALA A 189 -14.02 15.39 10.30
C ALA A 189 -14.35 16.78 9.75
N ASP A 190 -14.33 17.82 10.60
CA ASP A 190 -14.59 19.19 10.13
C ASP A 190 -13.48 19.69 9.22
N THR A 191 -12.25 19.26 9.47
CA THR A 191 -11.06 19.59 8.64
C THR A 191 -10.12 18.39 8.51
N GLY A 192 -9.28 18.37 7.47
CA GLY A 192 -8.20 17.37 7.33
C GLY A 192 -7.18 17.44 8.47
N GLU A 193 -6.91 18.64 9.03
CA GLU A 193 -6.06 18.81 10.20
C GLU A 193 -6.65 18.12 11.44
N GLU A 194 -7.94 18.28 11.68
CA GLU A 194 -8.63 17.62 12.79
C GLU A 194 -8.52 16.09 12.67
N LEU A 195 -8.74 15.55 11.47
CA LEU A 195 -8.60 14.13 11.20
C LEU A 195 -7.18 13.64 11.54
N ALA A 196 -6.17 14.34 11.04
CA ALA A 196 -4.77 13.98 11.25
C ALA A 196 -4.39 14.05 12.75
N VAL A 197 -4.73 15.12 13.43
CA VAL A 197 -4.39 15.32 14.87
C VAL A 197 -5.09 14.31 15.75
N LYS A 198 -6.41 14.13 15.58
CA LYS A 198 -7.17 13.16 16.37
C LYS A 198 -6.75 11.73 16.06
N GLY A 199 -6.56 11.41 14.78
CA GLY A 199 -6.10 10.09 14.36
C GLY A 199 -4.74 9.75 14.95
N LEU A 200 -3.76 10.65 14.86
CA LEU A 200 -2.44 10.44 15.45
C LEU A 200 -2.51 10.25 16.97
N LYS A 201 -3.34 11.04 17.67
CA LYS A 201 -3.55 10.91 19.09
C LYS A 201 -4.10 9.51 19.44
N ASN A 202 -5.18 9.09 18.80
CA ASN A 202 -5.80 7.79 19.05
C ASN A 202 -4.81 6.64 18.80
N LEU A 203 -4.06 6.68 17.69
CA LEU A 203 -3.09 5.64 17.36
C LEU A 203 -1.95 5.57 18.40
N LYS A 204 -1.45 6.71 18.89
CA LYS A 204 -0.46 6.75 19.98
C LYS A 204 -1.00 6.16 21.27
N GLU A 205 -2.23 6.55 21.69
CA GLU A 205 -2.87 6.00 22.89
C GLU A 205 -3.06 4.47 22.79
N ILE A 206 -3.44 3.95 21.61
CA ILE A 206 -3.53 2.50 21.39
C ILE A 206 -2.14 1.86 21.48
N ALA A 207 -1.12 2.43 20.85
CA ALA A 207 0.24 1.90 20.86
C ALA A 207 0.84 1.83 22.27
N GLU A 208 0.51 2.77 23.17
CA GLU A 208 0.93 2.77 24.57
C GLU A 208 0.36 1.58 25.38
N THR A 209 -0.67 0.89 24.86
CA THR A 209 -1.30 -0.25 25.56
C THR A 209 -0.69 -1.61 25.22
N ILE A 210 0.37 -1.67 24.36
CA ILE A 210 0.96 -2.92 23.85
C ILE A 210 2.45 -3.08 24.15
#